data_43cc4da983933dcf6594f42d518c576d
#
_entry.id   43cc4da983933dcf6594f42d518c576d
#
_cell.length_a   1.000
_cell.length_b   1.000
_cell.length_c   1.000
_cell.angle_alpha   90.00
_cell.angle_beta   90.00
_cell.angle_gamma   90.00
#
_symmetry.space_group_name_H-M   'P 1'
#
loop_
_entity.id
_entity.type
_entity.pdbx_description
1 polymer ?
#
loop_
_entity_poly.entity_id
_entity_poly.type
_entity_poly.pdbx_seq_one_letter_code
_entity_poly.pdbx_strand_id
1 'polypeptide(L)'
;MCLTITVWVLLMVLAMQGYLRNPLADPGLFGISACAALGAVLSIFFGLAGVPFALPLFALIAAALGAGLLMLLAGRSGSLILFTLAGVMLSSLAGALTALVINLAPTPFASAEIITWLMGALTDRSWHDVLIALPLVIVGMALIMLKAADLDALSLGDLAARSMGVDMARLQRVLIGGIALCVGGSVAVAGVIGFVGLMVPHMVRPLVGHRPSALMIPSALAGALLVVVADMVVRIAPVASEIRLGVMMSVLGAPFFLALLLKMRRELA
;
A
#
# COMPACT_ATOMS: atom_id res chain seq x y z
N MET A 1 -8.10 9.42 -12.90
CA MET A 1 -7.58 8.10 -12.51
C MET A 1 -6.37 8.20 -11.59
N CYS A 2 -5.28 8.88 -11.95
CA CYS A 2 -4.13 9.10 -11.06
C CYS A 2 -4.55 9.67 -9.69
N LEU A 3 -5.40 10.69 -9.67
CA LEU A 3 -5.93 11.30 -8.45
C LEU A 3 -6.66 10.29 -7.55
N THR A 4 -7.49 9.43 -8.11
CA THR A 4 -8.25 8.46 -7.31
C THR A 4 -7.35 7.42 -6.64
N ILE A 5 -6.43 6.81 -7.35
CA ILE A 5 -5.59 5.74 -6.79
C ILE A 5 -4.62 6.27 -5.72
N THR A 6 -4.13 7.48 -5.86
CA THR A 6 -3.04 8.01 -5.03
C THR A 6 -3.51 8.67 -3.75
N VAL A 7 -4.63 9.38 -3.78
CA VAL A 7 -5.29 9.92 -2.57
C VAL A 7 -5.44 8.82 -1.52
N TRP A 8 -5.65 7.60 -1.98
CA TRP A 8 -6.06 6.47 -1.21
C TRP A 8 -4.91 5.70 -0.54
N VAL A 9 -3.80 5.55 -1.23
CA VAL A 9 -2.59 4.90 -0.68
C VAL A 9 -2.10 5.66 0.55
N LEU A 10 -2.26 6.96 0.59
CA LEU A 10 -1.70 7.80 1.64
C LEU A 10 -2.49 7.81 2.93
N LEU A 11 -3.82 7.78 2.87
CA LEU A 11 -4.64 7.63 4.08
C LEU A 11 -4.34 6.32 4.80
N MET A 12 -4.15 5.27 4.04
CA MET A 12 -3.79 3.95 4.53
C MET A 12 -2.42 3.96 5.22
N VAL A 13 -1.42 4.60 4.61
CA VAL A 13 -0.08 4.70 5.20
C VAL A 13 -0.11 5.46 6.51
N LEU A 14 -0.83 6.57 6.57
CA LEU A 14 -0.96 7.37 7.79
C LEU A 14 -1.65 6.62 8.90
N ALA A 15 -2.70 5.85 8.57
CA ALA A 15 -3.34 4.97 9.53
C ALA A 15 -2.36 3.95 10.11
N MET A 16 -1.50 3.38 9.27
CA MET A 16 -0.46 2.44 9.70
C MET A 16 0.64 3.12 10.51
N GLN A 17 1.12 4.28 10.06
CA GLN A 17 2.10 5.05 10.81
C GLN A 17 1.57 5.46 12.19
N GLY A 18 0.29 5.87 12.26
CA GLY A 18 -0.39 6.16 13.52
C GLY A 18 -0.55 4.92 14.41
N TYR A 19 -0.98 3.80 13.84
CA TYR A 19 -1.17 2.55 14.57
C TYR A 19 0.14 1.98 15.12
N LEU A 20 1.22 1.97 14.32
CA LEU A 20 2.53 1.49 14.73
C LEU A 20 3.35 2.54 15.49
N ARG A 21 2.86 3.77 15.57
CA ARG A 21 3.61 4.92 16.11
C ARG A 21 5.00 5.03 15.51
N ASN A 22 5.11 4.64 14.24
CA ASN A 22 6.36 4.66 13.50
C ASN A 22 6.17 5.43 12.19
N PRO A 23 6.82 6.59 12.04
CA PRO A 23 6.71 7.40 10.83
C PRO A 23 7.25 6.73 9.56
N LEU A 24 7.98 5.64 9.70
CA LEU A 24 8.58 4.86 8.62
C LEU A 24 7.76 3.59 8.29
N ALA A 25 6.59 3.42 8.89
CA ALA A 25 5.74 2.29 8.57
C ALA A 25 5.18 2.41 7.15
N ASP A 26 5.30 1.34 6.38
CA ASP A 26 4.78 1.21 5.03
C ASP A 26 3.81 0.02 4.96
N PRO A 27 2.66 0.16 4.29
CA PRO A 27 1.71 -0.94 4.13
C PRO A 27 2.28 -2.16 3.41
N GLY A 28 3.28 -1.97 2.56
CA GLY A 28 4.00 -3.06 1.90
C GLY A 28 4.63 -4.04 2.88
N LEU A 29 5.02 -3.57 4.08
CA LEU A 29 5.60 -4.42 5.14
C LEU A 29 4.59 -5.42 5.73
N PHE A 30 3.29 -5.22 5.53
CA PHE A 30 2.25 -6.08 6.12
C PHE A 30 1.80 -7.23 5.23
N GLY A 31 2.43 -7.38 4.07
CA GLY A 31 2.20 -8.51 3.18
C GLY A 31 0.92 -8.44 2.36
N ILE A 32 -0.02 -7.54 2.66
CA ILE A 32 -1.29 -7.42 1.93
C ILE A 32 -1.05 -7.05 0.47
N SER A 33 -0.15 -6.09 0.21
CA SER A 33 0.24 -5.70 -1.15
C SER A 33 0.95 -6.84 -1.90
N ALA A 34 1.83 -7.57 -1.22
CA ALA A 34 2.52 -8.72 -1.80
C ALA A 34 1.56 -9.88 -2.10
N CYS A 35 0.56 -10.11 -1.24
CA CYS A 35 -0.50 -11.09 -1.51
C CYS A 35 -1.37 -10.66 -2.69
N ALA A 36 -1.77 -9.39 -2.78
CA ALA A 36 -2.52 -8.88 -3.91
C ALA A 36 -1.74 -9.06 -5.23
N ALA A 37 -0.44 -8.74 -5.21
CA ALA A 37 0.45 -8.93 -6.35
C ALA A 37 0.55 -10.41 -6.74
N LEU A 38 0.72 -11.32 -5.77
CA LEU A 38 0.70 -12.77 -6.03
C LEU A 38 -0.60 -13.22 -6.67
N GLY A 39 -1.75 -12.73 -6.20
CA GLY A 39 -3.05 -13.04 -6.80
C GLY A 39 -3.13 -12.63 -8.27
N ALA A 40 -2.72 -11.40 -8.60
CA ALA A 40 -2.67 -10.92 -9.98
C ALA A 40 -1.72 -11.76 -10.85
N VAL A 41 -0.54 -12.09 -10.30
CA VAL A 41 0.46 -12.95 -10.97
C VAL A 41 -0.11 -14.34 -11.27
N LEU A 42 -0.86 -14.94 -10.34
CA LEU A 42 -1.56 -16.21 -10.57
C LEU A 42 -2.59 -16.11 -11.69
N SER A 43 -3.34 -15.02 -11.79
CA SER A 43 -4.28 -14.81 -12.90
C SER A 43 -3.56 -14.80 -14.26
N ILE A 44 -2.39 -14.12 -14.36
CA ILE A 44 -1.58 -14.10 -15.59
C ILE A 44 -1.00 -15.50 -15.86
N PHE A 45 -0.47 -16.17 -14.85
CA PHE A 45 0.13 -17.50 -14.95
C PHE A 45 -0.85 -18.55 -15.50
N PHE A 46 -2.11 -18.51 -15.06
CA PHE A 46 -3.16 -19.40 -15.57
C PHE A 46 -3.76 -18.96 -16.92
N GLY A 47 -3.21 -17.93 -17.55
CA GLY A 47 -3.68 -17.44 -18.85
C GLY A 47 -5.03 -16.71 -18.78
N LEU A 48 -5.45 -16.28 -17.59
CA LEU A 48 -6.73 -15.61 -17.35
C LEU A 48 -6.66 -14.09 -17.50
N ALA A 49 -5.52 -13.52 -17.87
CA ALA A 49 -5.33 -12.08 -18.02
C ALA A 49 -6.30 -11.44 -19.04
N GLY A 50 -6.68 -12.18 -20.09
CA GLY A 50 -7.68 -11.75 -21.08
C GLY A 50 -9.14 -11.91 -20.65
N VAL A 51 -9.41 -12.56 -19.52
CA VAL A 51 -10.78 -12.73 -19.01
C VAL A 51 -11.17 -11.48 -18.22
N PRO A 52 -12.29 -10.82 -18.56
CA PRO A 52 -12.74 -9.63 -17.84
C PRO A 52 -12.81 -9.88 -16.33
N PHE A 53 -12.29 -8.95 -15.53
CA PHE A 53 -12.25 -8.98 -14.06
C PHE A 53 -11.40 -10.09 -13.42
N ALA A 54 -10.83 -11.05 -14.14
CA ALA A 54 -10.08 -12.15 -13.52
C ALA A 54 -8.89 -11.62 -12.73
N LEU A 55 -8.06 -10.78 -13.32
CA LEU A 55 -6.87 -10.21 -12.65
C LEU A 55 -7.24 -9.41 -11.40
N PRO A 56 -8.16 -8.42 -11.43
CA PRO A 56 -8.62 -7.73 -10.24
C PRO A 56 -9.21 -8.66 -9.17
N LEU A 57 -10.00 -9.65 -9.59
CA LEU A 57 -10.63 -10.58 -8.67
C LEU A 57 -9.61 -11.44 -7.92
N PHE A 58 -8.63 -12.00 -8.63
CA PHE A 58 -7.53 -12.76 -8.03
C PHE A 58 -6.71 -11.92 -7.05
N ALA A 59 -6.39 -10.66 -7.43
CA ALA A 59 -5.68 -9.73 -6.57
C ALA A 59 -6.46 -9.42 -5.29
N LEU A 60 -7.77 -9.17 -5.40
CA LEU A 60 -8.64 -8.86 -4.25
C LEU A 60 -8.82 -10.07 -3.33
N ILE A 61 -9.03 -11.25 -3.88
CA ILE A 61 -9.15 -12.50 -3.09
C ILE A 61 -7.83 -12.72 -2.32
N ALA A 62 -6.70 -12.62 -3.00
CA ALA A 62 -5.40 -12.81 -2.37
C ALA A 62 -5.09 -11.73 -1.31
N ALA A 63 -5.48 -10.47 -1.53
CA ALA A 63 -5.39 -9.42 -0.53
C ALA A 63 -6.25 -9.72 0.70
N ALA A 64 -7.48 -10.19 0.50
CA ALA A 64 -8.40 -10.57 1.58
C ALA A 64 -7.87 -11.78 2.38
N LEU A 65 -7.35 -12.79 1.70
CA LEU A 65 -6.70 -13.94 2.33
C LEU A 65 -5.46 -13.53 3.12
N GLY A 66 -4.62 -12.65 2.55
CA GLY A 66 -3.45 -12.09 3.23
C GLY A 66 -3.83 -11.30 4.48
N ALA A 67 -4.86 -10.46 4.40
CA ALA A 67 -5.38 -9.72 5.54
C ALA A 67 -5.97 -10.65 6.62
N GLY A 68 -6.71 -11.68 6.22
CA GLY A 68 -7.24 -12.71 7.11
C GLY A 68 -6.12 -13.48 7.83
N LEU A 69 -5.10 -13.89 7.08
CA LEU A 69 -3.93 -14.58 7.65
C LEU A 69 -3.15 -13.67 8.59
N LEU A 70 -2.96 -12.39 8.23
CA LEU A 70 -2.34 -11.40 9.11
C LEU A 70 -3.11 -11.26 10.42
N MET A 71 -4.45 -11.18 10.36
CA MET A 71 -5.31 -11.12 11.57
C MET A 71 -5.19 -12.37 12.43
N LEU A 72 -5.12 -13.55 11.82
CA LEU A 72 -4.95 -14.82 12.53
C LEU A 72 -3.59 -14.89 13.24
N LEU A 73 -2.51 -14.53 12.55
CA LEU A 73 -1.14 -14.58 13.08
C LEU A 73 -0.89 -13.51 14.14
N ALA A 74 -1.38 -12.29 13.92
CA ALA A 74 -1.26 -11.20 14.89
C ALA A 74 -2.10 -11.42 16.15
N GLY A 75 -3.14 -12.25 16.06
CA GLY A 75 -4.00 -12.62 17.17
C GLY A 75 -4.78 -11.44 17.79
N ARG A 76 -5.34 -11.67 18.98
CA ARG A 76 -6.07 -10.64 19.75
C ARG A 76 -5.19 -9.91 20.76
N SER A 77 -3.90 -10.20 20.79
CA SER A 77 -2.97 -9.69 21.83
C SER A 77 -2.72 -8.18 21.74
N GLY A 78 -3.01 -7.56 20.57
CA GLY A 78 -2.66 -6.15 20.30
C GLY A 78 -1.14 -5.91 20.28
N SER A 79 -0.32 -6.96 20.19
CA SER A 79 1.13 -6.84 20.14
C SER A 79 1.58 -6.30 18.79
N LEU A 80 2.14 -5.10 18.78
CA LEU A 80 2.72 -4.48 17.59
C LEU A 80 3.88 -5.30 17.02
N ILE A 81 4.64 -5.98 17.88
CA ILE A 81 5.77 -6.82 17.48
C ILE A 81 5.27 -8.04 16.68
N LEU A 82 4.29 -8.78 17.23
CA LEU A 82 3.70 -9.92 16.52
C LEU A 82 3.06 -9.50 15.20
N PHE A 83 2.37 -8.37 15.19
CA PHE A 83 1.75 -7.82 14.00
C PHE A 83 2.79 -7.52 12.91
N THR A 84 3.89 -6.84 13.27
CA THR A 84 4.96 -6.50 12.33
C THR A 84 5.68 -7.75 11.81
N LEU A 85 6.01 -8.69 12.70
CA LEU A 85 6.65 -9.96 12.32
C LEU A 85 5.77 -10.78 11.39
N ALA A 86 4.47 -10.90 11.70
CA ALA A 86 3.51 -11.60 10.85
C ALA A 86 3.42 -10.95 9.46
N GLY A 87 3.42 -9.62 9.38
CA GLY A 87 3.43 -8.88 8.13
C GLY A 87 4.68 -9.13 7.28
N VAL A 88 5.85 -9.06 7.90
CA VAL A 88 7.13 -9.32 7.21
C VAL A 88 7.20 -10.77 6.72
N MET A 89 6.78 -11.74 7.54
CA MET A 89 6.73 -13.15 7.12
C MET A 89 5.77 -13.35 5.94
N LEU A 90 4.59 -12.72 5.99
CA LEU A 90 3.60 -12.80 4.93
C LEU A 90 4.12 -12.17 3.63
N SER A 91 4.79 -11.01 3.70
CA SER A 91 5.45 -10.36 2.56
C SER A 91 6.51 -11.28 1.93
N SER A 92 7.35 -11.88 2.78
CA SER A 92 8.43 -12.77 2.33
C SER A 92 7.87 -14.02 1.67
N LEU A 93 6.83 -14.64 2.25
CA LEU A 93 6.18 -15.82 1.69
C LEU A 93 5.52 -15.49 0.34
N ALA A 94 4.75 -14.41 0.26
CA ALA A 94 4.10 -14.01 -0.99
C ALA A 94 5.14 -13.67 -2.08
N GLY A 95 6.25 -13.02 -1.71
CA GLY A 95 7.36 -12.74 -2.61
C GLY A 95 8.05 -14.01 -3.12
N ALA A 96 8.30 -14.99 -2.24
CA ALA A 96 8.88 -16.28 -2.63
C ALA A 96 7.95 -17.06 -3.56
N LEU A 97 6.64 -17.08 -3.28
CA LEU A 97 5.64 -17.71 -4.14
C LEU A 97 5.54 -16.99 -5.50
N THR A 98 5.59 -15.67 -5.52
CA THR A 98 5.65 -14.90 -6.77
C THR A 98 6.88 -15.27 -7.61
N ALA A 99 8.06 -15.34 -7.00
CA ALA A 99 9.29 -15.77 -7.67
C ALA A 99 9.18 -17.21 -8.20
N LEU A 100 8.57 -18.11 -7.43
CA LEU A 100 8.30 -19.49 -7.87
C LEU A 100 7.38 -19.52 -9.09
N VAL A 101 6.29 -18.75 -9.09
CA VAL A 101 5.35 -18.68 -10.21
C VAL A 101 6.03 -18.14 -11.47
N ILE A 102 6.89 -17.11 -11.33
CA ILE A 102 7.68 -16.57 -12.45
C ILE A 102 8.59 -17.67 -13.04
N ASN A 103 9.27 -18.44 -12.18
CA ASN A 103 10.15 -19.53 -12.62
C ASN A 103 9.39 -20.68 -13.30
N LEU A 104 8.15 -20.93 -12.91
CA LEU A 104 7.29 -21.97 -13.48
C LEU A 104 6.45 -21.46 -14.66
N ALA A 105 6.64 -20.22 -15.09
CA ALA A 105 5.84 -19.62 -16.15
C ALA A 105 5.95 -20.45 -17.45
N PRO A 106 4.79 -20.78 -18.08
CA PRO A 106 4.76 -21.73 -19.19
C PRO A 106 5.44 -21.21 -20.46
N THR A 107 5.59 -19.90 -20.58
CA THR A 107 6.25 -19.25 -21.72
C THR A 107 7.06 -18.03 -21.28
N PRO A 108 8.13 -17.64 -22.03
CA PRO A 108 8.84 -16.38 -21.79
C PRO A 108 7.96 -15.13 -21.87
N PHE A 109 6.87 -15.18 -22.64
CA PHE A 109 5.90 -14.08 -22.71
C PHE A 109 5.11 -13.92 -21.40
N ALA A 110 4.67 -15.02 -20.80
CA ALA A 110 3.97 -14.98 -19.52
C ALA A 110 4.86 -14.43 -18.40
N SER A 111 6.13 -14.85 -18.33
CA SER A 111 7.08 -14.30 -17.36
C SER A 111 7.35 -12.81 -17.58
N ALA A 112 7.52 -12.37 -18.83
CA ALA A 112 7.72 -10.98 -19.17
C ALA A 112 6.48 -10.13 -18.82
N GLU A 113 5.28 -10.62 -19.08
CA GLU A 113 4.02 -9.96 -18.73
C GLU A 113 3.87 -9.81 -17.21
N ILE A 114 4.16 -10.88 -16.45
CA ILE A 114 4.16 -10.85 -14.98
C ILE A 114 5.12 -9.79 -14.45
N ILE A 115 6.37 -9.78 -14.94
CA ILE A 115 7.39 -8.83 -14.51
C ILE A 115 6.96 -7.40 -14.83
N THR A 116 6.46 -7.18 -16.04
CA THR A 116 5.98 -5.87 -16.50
C THR A 116 4.81 -5.37 -15.66
N TRP A 117 3.88 -6.27 -15.32
CA TRP A 117 2.74 -5.94 -14.48
C TRP A 117 3.14 -5.59 -13.04
N LEU A 118 4.10 -6.32 -12.47
CA LEU A 118 4.64 -6.06 -11.13
C LEU A 118 5.31 -4.70 -10.99
N MET A 119 5.83 -4.13 -12.09
CA MET A 119 6.47 -2.81 -12.08
C MET A 119 5.49 -1.65 -11.86
N GLY A 120 4.18 -1.90 -11.92
CA GLY A 120 3.13 -0.91 -11.67
C GLY A 120 3.07 0.21 -12.72
N ALA A 121 1.87 0.46 -13.26
CA ALA A 121 1.64 1.50 -14.25
C ALA A 121 0.21 2.05 -14.17
N LEU A 122 0.05 3.32 -14.57
CA LEU A 122 -1.24 3.98 -14.76
C LEU A 122 -1.57 4.22 -16.23
N THR A 123 -0.67 3.81 -17.13
CA THR A 123 -0.91 3.80 -18.57
C THR A 123 -1.93 2.72 -18.91
N ASP A 124 -2.68 2.93 -19.99
CA ASP A 124 -3.67 2.00 -20.54
C ASP A 124 -4.80 1.58 -19.59
N ARG A 125 -5.10 2.41 -18.60
CA ARG A 125 -6.21 2.19 -17.68
C ARG A 125 -7.49 2.89 -18.15
N SER A 126 -8.59 2.15 -18.12
CA SER A 126 -9.92 2.60 -18.57
C SER A 126 -10.76 3.12 -17.41
N TRP A 127 -11.89 3.74 -17.72
CA TRP A 127 -12.92 4.08 -16.72
C TRP A 127 -13.46 2.85 -15.99
N HIS A 128 -13.42 1.71 -16.63
CA HIS A 128 -13.84 0.45 -16.04
C HIS A 128 -12.94 0.05 -14.86
N ASP A 129 -11.61 0.23 -14.99
CA ASP A 129 -10.67 -0.02 -13.90
C ASP A 129 -10.94 0.91 -12.70
N VAL A 130 -11.30 2.17 -12.98
CA VAL A 130 -11.71 3.12 -11.93
C VAL A 130 -12.96 2.65 -11.20
N LEU A 131 -13.97 2.16 -11.92
CA LEU A 131 -15.22 1.70 -11.32
C LEU A 131 -15.04 0.44 -10.47
N ILE A 132 -14.01 -0.37 -10.72
CA ILE A 132 -13.64 -1.51 -9.88
C ILE A 132 -12.94 -1.03 -8.60
N ALA A 133 -11.94 -0.17 -8.73
CA ALA A 133 -11.10 0.23 -7.61
C ALA A 133 -11.83 1.23 -6.67
N LEU A 134 -12.57 2.19 -7.24
CA LEU A 134 -13.14 3.32 -6.52
C LEU A 134 -14.06 2.93 -5.35
N PRO A 135 -15.04 2.01 -5.51
CA PRO A 135 -15.92 1.60 -4.41
C PRO A 135 -15.15 0.97 -3.25
N LEU A 136 -14.21 0.07 -3.56
CA LEU A 136 -13.40 -0.63 -2.56
C LEU A 136 -12.57 0.36 -1.73
N VAL A 137 -12.03 1.30 -2.43
CA VAL A 137 -11.18 2.32 -1.87
C VAL A 137 -12.00 3.30 -1.02
N ILE A 138 -13.16 3.78 -1.49
CA ILE A 138 -14.06 4.64 -0.71
C ILE A 138 -14.45 3.94 0.61
N VAL A 139 -14.85 2.67 0.54
CA VAL A 139 -15.23 1.90 1.73
C VAL A 139 -14.03 1.74 2.67
N GLY A 140 -12.87 1.34 2.13
CA GLY A 140 -11.64 1.19 2.92
C GLY A 140 -11.25 2.47 3.65
N MET A 141 -11.37 3.61 2.98
CA MET A 141 -11.16 4.93 3.57
C MET A 141 -12.14 5.29 4.66
N ALA A 142 -13.42 5.11 4.37
CA ALA A 142 -14.45 5.39 5.36
C ALA A 142 -14.15 4.62 6.65
N LEU A 143 -13.77 3.34 6.54
CA LEU A 143 -13.36 2.53 7.68
C LEU A 143 -12.16 3.13 8.43
N ILE A 144 -11.14 3.59 7.72
CA ILE A 144 -9.94 4.19 8.32
C ILE A 144 -10.27 5.53 8.97
N MET A 145 -11.03 6.40 8.29
CA MET A 145 -11.40 7.71 8.80
C MET A 145 -12.29 7.63 10.05
N LEU A 146 -13.18 6.62 10.13
CA LEU A 146 -13.98 6.36 11.33
C LEU A 146 -13.11 6.03 12.56
N LYS A 147 -11.83 5.68 12.35
CA LYS A 147 -10.85 5.36 13.39
C LYS A 147 -9.80 6.45 13.61
N ALA A 148 -9.94 7.60 12.98
CA ALA A 148 -8.98 8.70 13.10
C ALA A 148 -8.80 9.17 14.56
N ALA A 149 -9.89 9.32 15.33
CA ALA A 149 -9.84 9.70 16.73
C ALA A 149 -9.16 8.63 17.61
N ASP A 150 -9.40 7.34 17.32
CA ASP A 150 -8.75 6.23 18.03
C ASP A 150 -7.22 6.24 17.76
N LEU A 151 -6.80 6.59 16.54
CA LEU A 151 -5.39 6.75 16.16
C LEU A 151 -4.73 7.97 16.84
N ASP A 152 -5.46 9.08 16.97
CA ASP A 152 -4.97 10.25 17.71
C ASP A 152 -4.78 9.90 19.20
N ALA A 153 -5.74 9.20 19.82
CA ALA A 153 -5.61 8.71 21.18
C ALA A 153 -4.41 7.76 21.33
N LEU A 154 -4.18 6.88 20.36
CA LEU A 154 -3.07 5.94 20.38
C LEU A 154 -1.70 6.63 20.29
N SER A 155 -1.63 7.83 19.70
CA SER A 155 -0.40 8.63 19.68
C SER A 155 0.10 9.02 21.07
N LEU A 156 -0.79 9.05 22.08
CA LEU A 156 -0.48 9.31 23.49
C LEU A 156 0.01 8.05 24.25
N GLY A 157 0.00 6.90 23.60
CA GLY A 157 0.42 5.61 24.17
C GLY A 157 -0.73 4.64 24.41
N ASP A 158 -0.42 3.35 24.50
CA ASP A 158 -1.42 2.27 24.61
C ASP A 158 -2.29 2.38 25.89
N LEU A 159 -1.66 2.72 27.02
CA LEU A 159 -2.38 2.87 28.29
C LEU A 159 -3.34 4.06 28.24
N ALA A 160 -2.89 5.18 27.71
CA ALA A 160 -3.72 6.37 27.54
C ALA A 160 -4.89 6.10 26.59
N ALA A 161 -4.64 5.47 25.44
CA ALA A 161 -5.69 5.10 24.49
C ALA A 161 -6.75 4.20 25.12
N ARG A 162 -6.33 3.16 25.86
CA ARG A 162 -7.25 2.26 26.58
C ARG A 162 -8.07 2.97 27.65
N SER A 163 -7.46 3.88 28.43
CA SER A 163 -8.18 4.68 29.42
C SER A 163 -9.20 5.65 28.81
N MET A 164 -8.97 6.06 27.55
CA MET A 164 -9.91 6.84 26.73
C MET A 164 -10.99 5.96 26.06
N GLY A 165 -11.01 4.65 26.31
CA GLY A 165 -12.03 3.73 25.80
C GLY A 165 -11.72 3.12 24.43
N VAL A 166 -10.50 3.23 23.93
CA VAL A 166 -10.12 2.63 22.64
C VAL A 166 -10.00 1.10 22.76
N ASP A 167 -10.82 0.37 22.01
CA ASP A 167 -10.69 -1.07 21.84
C ASP A 167 -9.62 -1.37 20.77
N MET A 168 -8.42 -1.75 21.24
CA MET A 168 -7.27 -2.03 20.37
C MET A 168 -7.53 -3.16 19.38
N ALA A 169 -8.27 -4.21 19.77
CA ALA A 169 -8.58 -5.32 18.88
C ALA A 169 -9.56 -4.92 17.77
N ARG A 170 -10.54 -4.08 18.10
CA ARG A 170 -11.47 -3.52 17.12
C ARG A 170 -10.76 -2.54 16.18
N LEU A 171 -9.91 -1.67 16.73
CA LEU A 171 -9.10 -0.74 15.95
C LEU A 171 -8.25 -1.50 14.93
N GLN A 172 -7.48 -2.51 15.36
CA GLN A 172 -6.65 -3.34 14.51
C GLN A 172 -7.44 -3.99 13.37
N ARG A 173 -8.57 -4.64 13.68
CA ARG A 173 -9.41 -5.30 12.67
C ARG A 173 -9.94 -4.33 11.62
N VAL A 174 -10.43 -3.17 12.05
CA VAL A 174 -10.97 -2.16 11.13
C VAL A 174 -9.87 -1.59 10.25
N LEU A 175 -8.69 -1.31 10.81
CA LEU A 175 -7.54 -0.81 10.03
C LEU A 175 -7.07 -1.84 9.02
N ILE A 176 -6.89 -3.12 9.41
CA ILE A 176 -6.47 -4.17 8.46
C ILE A 176 -7.49 -4.32 7.33
N GLY A 177 -8.79 -4.35 7.67
CA GLY A 177 -9.86 -4.43 6.66
C GLY A 177 -9.87 -3.23 5.70
N GLY A 178 -9.77 -2.01 6.24
CA GLY A 178 -9.70 -0.79 5.44
C GLY A 178 -8.47 -0.76 4.52
N ILE A 179 -7.32 -1.15 5.06
CA ILE A 179 -6.06 -1.25 4.31
C ILE A 179 -6.15 -2.31 3.21
N ALA A 180 -6.70 -3.48 3.50
CA ALA A 180 -6.86 -4.55 2.53
C ALA A 180 -7.73 -4.13 1.34
N LEU A 181 -8.81 -3.38 1.60
CA LEU A 181 -9.67 -2.83 0.54
C LEU A 181 -8.95 -1.78 -0.29
N CYS A 182 -8.24 -0.86 0.34
CA CYS A 182 -7.48 0.18 -0.36
C CYS A 182 -6.33 -0.40 -1.18
N VAL A 183 -5.48 -1.25 -0.56
CA VAL A 183 -4.33 -1.89 -1.24
C VAL A 183 -4.81 -2.83 -2.31
N GLY A 184 -5.73 -3.73 -1.97
CA GLY A 184 -6.25 -4.72 -2.90
C GLY A 184 -6.86 -4.05 -4.13
N GLY A 185 -7.71 -3.03 -3.95
CA GLY A 185 -8.30 -2.26 -5.04
C GLY A 185 -7.26 -1.50 -5.88
N SER A 186 -6.24 -0.89 -5.25
CA SER A 186 -5.19 -0.16 -5.96
C SER A 186 -4.26 -1.09 -6.73
N VAL A 187 -3.77 -2.15 -6.09
CA VAL A 187 -2.86 -3.13 -6.70
C VAL A 187 -3.55 -3.89 -7.83
N ALA A 188 -4.84 -4.25 -7.67
CA ALA A 188 -5.63 -4.94 -8.67
C ALA A 188 -5.70 -4.19 -10.02
N VAL A 189 -5.56 -2.87 -9.98
CA VAL A 189 -5.69 -2.02 -11.18
C VAL A 189 -4.35 -1.45 -11.64
N ALA A 190 -3.51 -0.99 -10.72
CA ALA A 190 -2.29 -0.25 -11.06
C ALA A 190 -0.99 -1.07 -10.92
N GLY A 191 -1.06 -2.29 -10.40
CA GLY A 191 0.13 -3.04 -9.99
C GLY A 191 0.76 -2.46 -8.72
N VAL A 192 2.00 -2.81 -8.44
CA VAL A 192 2.69 -2.41 -7.20
C VAL A 192 3.38 -1.06 -7.41
N ILE A 193 2.97 -0.04 -6.66
CA ILE A 193 3.60 1.29 -6.64
C ILE A 193 4.05 1.56 -5.21
N GLY A 194 5.36 1.53 -4.98
CA GLY A 194 5.97 1.74 -3.67
C GLY A 194 6.38 3.19 -3.39
N PHE A 195 6.91 3.44 -2.21
CA PHE A 195 7.50 4.69 -1.71
C PHE A 195 6.58 5.90 -1.54
N VAL A 196 5.45 6.00 -2.24
CA VAL A 196 4.50 7.13 -2.12
C VAL A 196 4.13 7.34 -0.65
N GLY A 197 3.81 6.25 0.03
CA GLY A 197 3.38 6.27 1.42
C GLY A 197 4.46 6.72 2.42
N LEU A 198 5.72 6.48 2.13
CA LEU A 198 6.82 6.91 2.98
C LEU A 198 7.18 8.38 2.75
N MET A 199 7.24 8.80 1.48
CA MET A 199 7.69 10.15 1.11
C MET A 199 6.69 11.22 1.53
N VAL A 200 5.43 11.05 1.16
CA VAL A 200 4.44 12.12 1.25
C VAL A 200 4.09 12.53 2.68
N PRO A 201 3.79 11.62 3.62
CA PRO A 201 3.54 12.03 5.00
C PRO A 201 4.73 12.76 5.62
N HIS A 202 5.95 12.35 5.25
CA HIS A 202 7.15 13.00 5.75
C HIS A 202 7.29 14.44 5.23
N MET A 203 6.95 14.68 3.96
CA MET A 203 6.95 16.03 3.37
C MET A 203 5.85 16.94 3.93
N VAL A 204 4.70 16.35 4.31
CA VAL A 204 3.53 17.11 4.79
C VAL A 204 3.59 17.41 6.28
N ARG A 205 4.23 16.58 7.10
CA ARG A 205 4.34 16.77 8.56
C ARG A 205 4.79 18.15 9.01
N PRO A 206 5.81 18.77 8.41
CA PRO A 206 6.25 20.12 8.81
C PRO A 206 5.17 21.19 8.62
N LEU A 207 4.19 20.95 7.73
CA LEU A 207 3.13 21.91 7.37
C LEU A 207 1.91 21.81 8.30
N VAL A 208 1.57 20.60 8.77
CA VAL A 208 0.30 20.36 9.49
C VAL A 208 0.47 19.70 10.87
N GLY A 209 1.70 19.40 11.26
CA GLY A 209 2.02 18.78 12.55
C GLY A 209 2.00 17.25 12.50
N HIS A 210 1.98 16.61 13.68
CA HIS A 210 2.23 15.17 13.84
C HIS A 210 0.96 14.36 14.17
N ARG A 211 -0.21 15.00 14.28
CA ARG A 211 -1.46 14.29 14.58
C ARG A 211 -1.90 13.45 13.39
N PRO A 212 -2.17 12.13 13.57
CA PRO A 212 -2.61 11.27 12.48
C PRO A 212 -3.82 11.80 11.71
N SER A 213 -4.86 12.27 12.41
CA SER A 213 -6.06 12.82 11.79
C SER A 213 -5.81 14.05 10.93
N ALA A 214 -4.96 14.98 11.39
CA ALA A 214 -4.62 16.20 10.66
C ALA A 214 -3.79 15.93 9.39
N LEU A 215 -2.98 14.87 9.40
CA LEU A 215 -2.14 14.49 8.27
C LEU A 215 -2.91 13.81 7.14
N MET A 216 -4.08 13.19 7.41
CA MET A 216 -4.77 12.33 6.45
C MET A 216 -5.11 13.06 5.14
N ILE A 217 -5.85 14.16 5.19
CA ILE A 217 -6.31 14.87 4.00
C ILE A 217 -5.14 15.56 3.26
N PRO A 218 -4.26 16.34 3.92
CA PRO A 218 -3.14 16.98 3.23
C PRO A 218 -2.19 15.99 2.58
N SER A 219 -1.90 14.85 3.23
CA SER A 219 -1.07 13.82 2.63
C SER A 219 -1.77 13.17 1.43
N ALA A 220 -3.08 12.90 1.53
CA ALA A 220 -3.84 12.37 0.42
C ALA A 220 -3.73 13.25 -0.83
N LEU A 221 -3.88 14.57 -0.67
CA LEU A 221 -3.77 15.54 -1.76
C LEU A 221 -2.34 15.65 -2.31
N ALA A 222 -1.35 15.74 -1.41
CA ALA A 222 0.06 15.84 -1.80
C ALA A 222 0.55 14.59 -2.55
N GLY A 223 0.08 13.41 -2.15
CA GLY A 223 0.44 12.19 -2.86
C GLY A 223 -0.25 12.05 -4.21
N ALA A 224 -1.52 12.45 -4.29
CA ALA A 224 -2.20 12.53 -5.58
C ALA A 224 -1.39 13.40 -6.56
N LEU A 225 -0.95 14.57 -6.09
CA LEU A 225 -0.11 15.46 -6.87
C LEU A 225 1.22 14.82 -7.26
N LEU A 226 1.90 14.18 -6.30
CA LEU A 226 3.20 13.52 -6.55
C LEU A 226 3.09 12.46 -7.64
N VAL A 227 2.06 11.59 -7.58
CA VAL A 227 1.90 10.52 -8.58
C VAL A 227 1.47 11.06 -9.93
N VAL A 228 0.61 12.10 -9.97
CA VAL A 228 0.27 12.76 -11.23
C VAL A 228 1.52 13.36 -11.88
N VAL A 229 2.34 14.07 -11.12
CA VAL A 229 3.59 14.65 -11.63
C VAL A 229 4.55 13.53 -12.11
N ALA A 230 4.70 12.46 -11.34
CA ALA A 230 5.54 11.33 -11.72
C ALA A 230 5.03 10.64 -13.00
N ASP A 231 3.72 10.43 -13.14
CA ASP A 231 3.09 9.87 -14.34
C ASP A 231 3.29 10.80 -15.57
N MET A 232 3.17 12.11 -15.38
CA MET A 232 3.47 13.09 -16.44
C MET A 232 4.93 13.02 -16.88
N VAL A 233 5.87 12.97 -15.94
CA VAL A 233 7.31 12.87 -16.26
C VAL A 233 7.59 11.58 -17.02
N VAL A 234 7.03 10.45 -16.61
CA VAL A 234 7.18 9.17 -17.30
C VAL A 234 6.66 9.25 -18.75
N ARG A 235 5.53 9.90 -18.99
CA ARG A 235 4.92 10.04 -20.31
C ARG A 235 5.68 10.97 -21.26
N ILE A 236 6.38 11.97 -20.72
CA ILE A 236 7.14 12.96 -21.49
C ILE A 236 8.59 12.48 -21.74
N ALA A 237 9.07 11.48 -20.99
CA ALA A 237 10.44 10.99 -21.09
C ALA A 237 10.74 10.48 -22.51
N PRO A 238 11.79 10.99 -23.19
CA PRO A 238 12.13 10.62 -24.57
C PRO A 238 12.92 9.29 -24.60
N VAL A 239 12.28 8.20 -24.20
CA VAL A 239 12.89 6.87 -24.15
C VAL A 239 12.17 5.92 -25.13
N ALA A 240 12.93 4.98 -25.71
CA ALA A 240 12.41 4.00 -26.66
C ALA A 240 11.42 2.99 -26.04
N SER A 241 11.44 2.83 -24.72
CA SER A 241 10.51 1.96 -23.96
C SER A 241 9.85 2.77 -22.86
N GLU A 242 8.58 2.51 -22.60
CA GLU A 242 7.85 3.17 -21.51
C GLU A 242 8.44 2.83 -20.14
N ILE A 243 8.88 3.86 -19.40
CA ILE A 243 9.26 3.70 -18.00
C ILE A 243 7.99 3.42 -17.19
N ARG A 244 7.98 2.37 -16.41
CA ARG A 244 6.85 2.07 -15.52
C ARG A 244 6.86 3.01 -14.31
N LEU A 245 5.67 3.46 -13.91
CA LEU A 245 5.51 4.43 -12.80
C LEU A 245 6.11 3.92 -11.48
N GLY A 246 5.95 2.63 -11.17
CA GLY A 246 6.53 2.05 -9.95
C GLY A 246 8.06 2.09 -9.93
N VAL A 247 8.70 1.94 -11.10
CA VAL A 247 10.16 2.10 -11.24
C VAL A 247 10.56 3.55 -10.97
N MET A 248 9.86 4.52 -11.59
CA MET A 248 10.12 5.95 -11.36
C MET A 248 9.96 6.31 -9.86
N MET A 249 8.90 5.83 -9.23
CA MET A 249 8.66 6.07 -7.80
C MET A 249 9.74 5.44 -6.92
N SER A 250 10.29 4.28 -7.31
CA SER A 250 11.39 3.64 -6.58
C SER A 250 12.71 4.42 -6.73
N VAL A 251 13.00 4.91 -7.93
CA VAL A 251 14.19 5.73 -8.21
C VAL A 251 14.16 7.06 -7.47
N LEU A 252 12.99 7.68 -7.30
CA LEU A 252 12.83 8.91 -6.52
C LEU A 252 12.78 8.63 -5.02
N GLY A 253 12.10 7.56 -4.61
CA GLY A 253 11.82 7.25 -3.22
C GLY A 253 13.02 6.72 -2.45
N ALA A 254 13.83 5.85 -3.05
CA ALA A 254 14.97 5.26 -2.34
C ALA A 254 16.05 6.29 -1.94
N PRO A 255 16.49 7.23 -2.82
CA PRO A 255 17.41 8.30 -2.40
C PRO A 255 16.80 9.26 -1.38
N PHE A 256 15.51 9.60 -1.53
CA PHE A 256 14.81 10.43 -0.55
C PHE A 256 14.83 9.78 0.84
N PHE A 257 14.51 8.48 0.91
CA PHE A 257 14.49 7.74 2.16
C PHE A 257 15.88 7.61 2.79
N LEU A 258 16.91 7.39 1.97
CA LEU A 258 18.30 7.37 2.42
C LEU A 258 18.70 8.72 3.03
N ALA A 259 18.38 9.83 2.35
CA ALA A 259 18.66 11.17 2.85
C ALA A 259 17.94 11.43 4.20
N LEU A 260 16.69 10.96 4.32
CA LEU A 260 15.91 11.03 5.54
C LEU A 260 16.57 10.27 6.70
N LEU A 261 17.01 9.03 6.47
CA LEU A 261 17.71 8.23 7.47
C LEU A 261 19.01 8.87 7.94
N LEU A 262 19.78 9.44 7.00
CA LEU A 262 21.02 10.16 7.33
C LEU A 262 20.75 11.42 8.16
N LYS A 263 19.67 12.15 7.88
CA LYS A 263 19.23 13.29 8.69
C LYS A 263 18.86 12.86 10.11
N MET A 264 17.99 11.86 10.24
CA MET A 264 17.58 11.32 11.55
C MET A 264 18.77 10.83 12.38
N ARG A 265 19.73 10.16 11.75
CA ARG A 265 20.97 9.73 12.43
C ARG A 265 21.75 10.90 13.02
N ARG A 266 21.80 12.05 12.32
CA ARG A 266 22.50 13.26 12.79
C ARG A 266 21.79 13.94 13.96
N GLU A 267 20.47 13.80 14.04
CA GLU A 267 19.67 14.36 15.14
C GLU A 267 19.73 13.50 16.42
N LEU A 268 20.14 12.23 16.30
CA LEU A 268 20.29 11.27 17.41
C LEU A 268 21.74 11.16 17.91
N ALA A 269 22.70 11.71 17.19
CA ALA A 269 24.13 11.73 17.53
C ALA A 269 24.54 13.05 18.20
#